data_be7cc90ad7f76c8cb5157dad5189cb64
#
_entry.id   be7cc90ad7f76c8cb5157dad5189cb64
#
_cell.length_a   1.000
_cell.length_b   1.000
_cell.length_c   1.000
_cell.angle_alpha   90.00
_cell.angle_beta   90.00
_cell.angle_gamma   90.00
#
_symmetry.space_group_name_H-M   'P 1'
#
loop_
_entity.id
_entity.type
_entity.pdbx_description
1 polymer ?
#
loop_
_entity_poly.entity_id
_entity_poly.type
_entity_poly.pdbx_seq_one_letter_code
_entity_poly.pdbx_strand_id
1 'polypeptide(L)'
;MAEYLLEAAKQKTLPEEMLPHLELLIWAKGEEARLQQLQPATLGWENSSGKQTQQLNEQGFFAKDFSYEEFSGIRFQAKKGEIFASVSYTTSAVPEQLEEQLDKTIVVRKTYQPMEDEHKVGRMTRVTVEVILPEDAPDGIYQIVDSIPAGMRLINNPNMQYRPSFWLQEEEQLLHGGFYRHTQDGVLRDEEEEENANRFETVYYLNGVMAGEYMAEGTVVTSPQGSYGFTPNQKIVIEP
;
A
#
# COMPACT_ATOMS: atom_id res chain seq x y z
N MET A 1 4.19 -27.49 -13.38
CA MET A 1 4.99 -26.95 -12.23
C MET A 1 4.60 -27.62 -10.91
N ALA A 2 3.33 -27.64 -10.48
CA ALA A 2 2.91 -28.27 -9.23
C ALA A 2 3.24 -29.77 -9.15
N GLU A 3 3.03 -30.52 -10.22
CA GLU A 3 3.37 -31.96 -10.30
C GLU A 3 4.88 -32.20 -10.20
N TYR A 4 5.68 -31.34 -10.80
CA TYR A 4 7.14 -31.42 -10.70
C TYR A 4 7.62 -31.21 -9.27
N LEU A 5 7.11 -30.20 -8.57
CA LEU A 5 7.46 -29.91 -7.17
C LEU A 5 7.04 -31.04 -6.22
N LEU A 6 5.84 -31.63 -6.45
CA LEU A 6 5.37 -32.77 -5.68
C LEU A 6 6.26 -34.02 -5.89
N GLU A 7 6.68 -34.28 -7.12
CA GLU A 7 7.56 -35.41 -7.42
C GLU A 7 8.98 -35.19 -6.86
N ALA A 8 9.53 -33.99 -6.99
CA ALA A 8 10.81 -33.63 -6.39
C ALA A 8 10.81 -33.73 -4.85
N ALA A 9 9.69 -33.37 -4.21
CA ALA A 9 9.52 -33.54 -2.77
C ALA A 9 9.48 -35.01 -2.35
N LYS A 10 8.78 -35.86 -3.11
CA LYS A 10 8.76 -37.34 -2.85
C LYS A 10 10.15 -37.96 -2.97
N GLN A 11 10.95 -37.48 -3.90
CA GLN A 11 12.30 -37.95 -4.15
C GLN A 11 13.34 -37.31 -3.22
N LYS A 12 12.93 -36.42 -2.29
CA LYS A 12 13.82 -35.66 -1.38
C LYS A 12 14.88 -34.83 -2.13
N THR A 13 14.58 -34.40 -3.34
CA THR A 13 15.48 -33.58 -4.17
C THR A 13 15.06 -32.11 -4.18
N LEU A 14 14.03 -31.74 -3.41
CA LEU A 14 13.55 -30.36 -3.32
C LEU A 14 14.48 -29.53 -2.45
N PRO A 15 15.02 -28.40 -2.97
CA PRO A 15 15.76 -27.46 -2.15
C PRO A 15 14.92 -26.92 -0.98
N GLU A 16 15.54 -26.71 0.19
CA GLU A 16 14.85 -26.20 1.37
C GLU A 16 14.10 -24.86 1.11
N GLU A 17 14.68 -24.01 0.28
CA GLU A 17 14.10 -22.73 -0.13
C GLU A 17 12.76 -22.86 -0.88
N MET A 18 12.48 -24.03 -1.41
CA MET A 18 11.22 -24.31 -2.12
C MET A 18 10.13 -24.94 -1.23
N LEU A 19 10.44 -25.31 0.01
CA LEU A 19 9.45 -25.88 0.93
C LEU A 19 8.23 -24.98 1.16
N PRO A 20 8.37 -23.65 1.39
CA PRO A 20 7.21 -22.79 1.57
C PRO A 20 6.28 -22.75 0.33
N HIS A 21 6.85 -22.83 -0.87
CA HIS A 21 6.09 -22.87 -2.12
C HIS A 21 5.32 -24.20 -2.27
N LEU A 22 5.92 -25.31 -1.82
CA LEU A 22 5.26 -26.60 -1.80
C LEU A 22 4.10 -26.63 -0.79
N GLU A 23 4.30 -26.10 0.40
CA GLU A 23 3.26 -25.99 1.42
C GLU A 23 2.07 -25.16 0.93
N LEU A 24 2.35 -24.01 0.29
CA LEU A 24 1.32 -23.17 -0.33
C LEU A 24 0.54 -23.92 -1.43
N LEU A 25 1.23 -24.70 -2.26
CA LEU A 25 0.59 -25.50 -3.31
C LEU A 25 -0.25 -26.63 -2.76
N ILE A 26 0.19 -27.29 -1.68
CA ILE A 26 -0.58 -28.33 -1.00
C ILE A 26 -1.83 -27.73 -0.39
N TRP A 27 -1.70 -26.58 0.28
CA TRP A 27 -2.82 -25.84 0.85
C TRP A 27 -3.80 -25.42 -0.25
N ALA A 28 -3.34 -24.81 -1.34
CA ALA A 28 -4.17 -24.36 -2.45
C ALA A 28 -4.92 -25.54 -3.11
N LYS A 29 -4.28 -26.71 -3.27
CA LYS A 29 -4.96 -27.91 -3.80
C LYS A 29 -5.98 -28.48 -2.80
N GLY A 30 -5.71 -28.41 -1.52
CA GLY A 30 -6.67 -28.77 -0.49
C GLY A 30 -7.91 -27.88 -0.51
N GLU A 31 -7.73 -26.58 -0.65
CA GLU A 31 -8.82 -25.61 -0.80
C GLU A 31 -9.60 -25.80 -2.11
N GLU A 32 -8.92 -26.06 -3.22
CA GLU A 32 -9.59 -26.38 -4.49
C GLU A 32 -10.50 -27.59 -4.36
N ALA A 33 -10.02 -28.68 -3.74
CA ALA A 33 -10.81 -29.88 -3.50
C ALA A 33 -11.99 -29.61 -2.56
N ARG A 34 -11.81 -28.76 -1.55
CA ARG A 34 -12.88 -28.31 -0.65
C ARG A 34 -13.92 -27.49 -1.38
N LEU A 35 -13.50 -26.55 -2.23
CA LEU A 35 -14.38 -25.71 -3.02
C LEU A 35 -15.20 -26.52 -4.06
N GLN A 36 -14.60 -27.55 -4.67
CA GLN A 36 -15.32 -28.46 -5.58
C GLN A 36 -16.42 -29.27 -4.90
N GLN A 37 -16.33 -29.50 -3.59
CA GLN A 37 -17.37 -30.19 -2.80
C GLN A 37 -18.48 -29.24 -2.33
N LEU A 38 -18.25 -27.93 -2.38
CA LEU A 38 -19.26 -26.94 -2.02
C LEU A 38 -20.34 -26.90 -3.09
N GLN A 39 -21.60 -27.03 -2.68
CA GLN A 39 -22.72 -26.78 -3.59
C GLN A 39 -22.68 -25.31 -4.03
N PRO A 40 -23.08 -25.00 -5.29
CA PRO A 40 -23.09 -23.63 -5.77
C PRO A 40 -23.83 -22.72 -4.80
N ALA A 41 -23.11 -21.78 -4.23
CA ALA A 41 -23.67 -20.83 -3.30
C ALA A 41 -24.53 -19.81 -4.04
N THR A 42 -25.52 -19.27 -3.35
CA THR A 42 -26.41 -18.24 -3.90
C THR A 42 -26.28 -16.97 -3.06
N LEU A 43 -25.83 -15.91 -3.70
CA LEU A 43 -25.74 -14.59 -3.13
C LEU A 43 -27.05 -13.83 -3.36
N GLY A 44 -27.62 -13.30 -2.31
CA GLY A 44 -28.68 -12.28 -2.39
C GLY A 44 -28.14 -10.93 -1.96
N TRP A 45 -28.61 -9.86 -2.59
CA TRP A 45 -28.39 -8.50 -2.10
C TRP A 45 -29.65 -7.66 -2.26
N GLU A 46 -29.72 -6.64 -1.44
CA GLU A 46 -30.80 -5.65 -1.46
C GLU A 46 -30.18 -4.26 -1.47
N ASN A 47 -30.62 -3.42 -2.38
CA ASN A 47 -30.24 -2.03 -2.52
C ASN A 47 -31.48 -1.18 -2.88
N SER A 48 -31.27 0.08 -3.21
CA SER A 48 -32.35 1.01 -3.63
C SER A 48 -33.14 0.52 -4.85
N SER A 49 -32.53 -0.32 -5.68
CA SER A 49 -33.18 -0.93 -6.88
C SER A 49 -33.96 -2.20 -6.55
N GLY A 50 -33.97 -2.66 -5.30
CA GLY A 50 -34.71 -3.82 -4.82
C GLY A 50 -33.84 -5.03 -4.48
N LYS A 51 -34.52 -6.19 -4.36
CA LYS A 51 -33.87 -7.46 -4.02
C LYS A 51 -33.42 -8.19 -5.27
N GLN A 52 -32.18 -8.60 -5.26
CA GLN A 52 -31.58 -9.40 -6.34
C GLN A 52 -30.96 -10.67 -5.78
N THR A 53 -30.82 -11.65 -6.65
CA THR A 53 -30.22 -12.94 -6.28
C THR A 53 -29.38 -13.42 -7.44
N GLN A 54 -28.17 -13.87 -7.15
CA GLN A 54 -27.22 -14.39 -8.12
C GLN A 54 -26.64 -15.72 -7.62
N GLN A 55 -26.69 -16.73 -8.45
CA GLN A 55 -25.94 -17.95 -8.23
C GLN A 55 -24.49 -17.70 -8.63
N LEU A 56 -23.55 -18.15 -7.81
CA LEU A 56 -22.14 -18.13 -8.16
C LEU A 56 -21.89 -19.03 -9.37
N ASN A 57 -20.92 -18.70 -10.19
CA ASN A 57 -20.54 -19.53 -11.35
C ASN A 57 -19.93 -20.88 -10.88
N GLU A 58 -19.59 -21.75 -11.82
CA GLU A 58 -18.97 -23.05 -11.54
C GLU A 58 -17.63 -22.96 -10.80
N GLN A 59 -16.95 -21.81 -10.91
CA GLN A 59 -15.72 -21.51 -10.19
C GLN A 59 -15.97 -20.92 -8.78
N GLY A 60 -17.24 -20.79 -8.38
CA GLY A 60 -17.61 -20.22 -7.07
C GLY A 60 -17.40 -18.71 -6.95
N PHE A 61 -17.34 -18.00 -8.08
CA PHE A 61 -17.00 -16.58 -8.12
C PHE A 61 -18.11 -15.74 -8.77
N PHE A 62 -18.28 -14.53 -8.27
CA PHE A 62 -19.12 -13.49 -8.84
C PHE A 62 -18.49 -12.13 -8.56
N ALA A 63 -18.32 -11.30 -9.59
CA ALA A 63 -17.89 -9.91 -9.45
C ALA A 63 -18.94 -9.01 -10.09
N LYS A 64 -19.16 -7.87 -9.49
CA LYS A 64 -20.05 -6.84 -9.99
C LYS A 64 -19.60 -5.47 -9.53
N ASP A 65 -19.59 -4.53 -10.44
CA ASP A 65 -19.40 -3.12 -10.15
C ASP A 65 -20.74 -2.49 -9.74
N PHE A 66 -20.67 -1.65 -8.73
CA PHE A 66 -21.80 -0.85 -8.25
C PHE A 66 -21.40 0.62 -8.27
N SER A 67 -22.32 1.50 -8.63
CA SER A 67 -22.13 2.92 -8.34
C SER A 67 -22.15 3.16 -6.83
N TYR A 68 -21.65 4.30 -6.39
CA TYR A 68 -21.69 4.66 -4.97
C TYR A 68 -23.11 4.70 -4.42
N GLU A 69 -24.05 5.25 -5.21
CA GLU A 69 -25.46 5.33 -4.82
C GLU A 69 -26.12 3.95 -4.72
N GLU A 70 -25.77 3.03 -5.61
CA GLU A 70 -26.27 1.65 -5.56
C GLU A 70 -25.66 0.86 -4.40
N PHE A 71 -24.39 1.15 -4.08
CA PHE A 71 -23.66 0.47 -3.00
C PHE A 71 -24.09 1.01 -1.62
N SER A 72 -24.45 2.27 -1.53
CA SER A 72 -24.91 2.87 -0.29
C SER A 72 -26.17 2.17 0.24
N GLY A 73 -26.04 1.54 1.41
CA GLY A 73 -27.11 0.77 2.03
C GLY A 73 -27.30 -0.64 1.50
N ILE A 74 -26.38 -1.15 0.64
CA ILE A 74 -26.45 -2.53 0.18
C ILE A 74 -26.29 -3.52 1.34
N ARG A 75 -27.07 -4.58 1.31
CA ARG A 75 -26.97 -5.69 2.26
C ARG A 75 -26.79 -6.98 1.50
N PHE A 76 -25.71 -7.69 1.81
CA PHE A 76 -25.44 -9.00 1.26
C PHE A 76 -25.93 -10.10 2.19
N GLN A 77 -26.44 -11.18 1.61
CA GLN A 77 -26.88 -12.35 2.35
C GLN A 77 -26.55 -13.62 1.55
N ALA A 78 -25.87 -14.56 2.20
CA ALA A 78 -25.82 -15.92 1.68
C ALA A 78 -27.22 -16.54 1.76
N LYS A 79 -27.82 -16.91 0.63
CA LYS A 79 -29.09 -17.60 0.56
C LYS A 79 -28.92 -19.10 0.68
N LYS A 80 -27.77 -19.62 0.21
CA LYS A 80 -27.37 -21.00 0.27
C LYS A 80 -25.85 -21.07 0.31
N GLY A 81 -25.31 -21.94 1.18
CA GLY A 81 -23.86 -22.11 1.36
C GLY A 81 -23.20 -20.97 2.14
N GLU A 82 -21.90 -21.00 2.17
CA GLU A 82 -21.04 -19.94 2.74
C GLU A 82 -20.50 -19.07 1.61
N ILE A 83 -20.41 -17.78 1.85
CA ILE A 83 -19.92 -16.80 0.87
C ILE A 83 -18.92 -15.88 1.57
N PHE A 84 -17.74 -15.76 0.97
CA PHE A 84 -16.78 -14.72 1.32
C PHE A 84 -16.99 -13.56 0.35
N ALA A 85 -17.21 -12.37 0.88
CA ALA A 85 -17.33 -11.17 0.08
C ALA A 85 -16.17 -10.23 0.36
N SER A 86 -15.56 -9.72 -0.70
CA SER A 86 -14.59 -8.62 -0.64
C SER A 86 -15.14 -7.46 -1.42
N VAL A 87 -14.98 -6.27 -0.88
CA VAL A 87 -15.39 -5.04 -1.53
C VAL A 87 -14.16 -4.13 -1.63
N SER A 88 -13.91 -3.63 -2.83
CA SER A 88 -12.91 -2.60 -3.06
C SER A 88 -13.60 -1.39 -3.69
N TYR A 89 -13.17 -0.21 -3.32
CA TYR A 89 -13.64 1.01 -3.93
C TYR A 89 -12.49 2.01 -4.04
N THR A 90 -12.56 2.83 -5.08
CA THR A 90 -11.64 3.95 -5.26
C THR A 90 -12.45 5.23 -5.15
N THR A 91 -12.00 6.14 -4.33
CA THR A 91 -12.61 7.44 -4.18
C THR A 91 -11.53 8.52 -4.19
N SER A 92 -11.87 9.68 -4.73
CA SER A 92 -11.04 10.87 -4.55
C SER A 92 -11.30 11.39 -3.14
N ALA A 93 -10.30 11.36 -2.30
CA ALA A 93 -10.34 11.97 -0.98
C ALA A 93 -9.08 12.80 -0.78
N VAL A 94 -9.22 13.97 -0.21
CA VAL A 94 -8.06 14.70 0.33
C VAL A 94 -7.77 14.17 1.73
N PRO A 95 -6.51 14.21 2.19
CA PRO A 95 -6.15 13.67 3.50
C PRO A 95 -7.01 14.18 4.65
N GLU A 96 -7.45 15.45 4.59
CA GLU A 96 -8.29 16.07 5.58
C GLU A 96 -9.70 15.44 5.70
N GLN A 97 -10.15 14.71 4.68
CA GLN A 97 -11.42 13.95 4.70
C GLN A 97 -11.29 12.59 5.40
N LEU A 98 -10.08 12.19 5.75
CA LEU A 98 -9.78 10.94 6.43
C LEU A 98 -9.68 11.13 7.97
N GLU A 99 -10.23 12.21 8.52
CA GLU A 99 -10.06 12.57 9.94
C GLU A 99 -10.43 11.45 10.93
N GLU A 100 -11.42 10.63 10.62
CA GLU A 100 -11.83 9.49 11.47
C GLU A 100 -10.78 8.36 11.50
N GLN A 101 -9.94 8.29 10.47
CA GLN A 101 -8.88 7.28 10.32
C GLN A 101 -7.50 7.88 10.59
N LEU A 102 -7.44 9.18 10.88
CA LEU A 102 -6.20 9.87 11.14
C LEU A 102 -5.61 9.45 12.47
N ASP A 103 -4.44 8.87 12.42
CA ASP A 103 -3.61 8.63 13.59
C ASP A 103 -2.67 9.81 13.81
N LYS A 104 -3.01 10.67 14.74
CA LYS A 104 -2.22 11.87 15.08
C LYS A 104 -0.86 11.55 15.71
N THR A 105 -0.62 10.29 16.07
CA THR A 105 0.67 9.84 16.59
C THR A 105 1.66 9.46 15.49
N ILE A 106 1.16 9.20 14.27
CA ILE A 106 2.00 9.02 13.08
C ILE A 106 2.37 10.40 12.55
N VAL A 107 3.58 10.85 12.85
CA VAL A 107 4.07 12.15 12.40
C VAL A 107 4.75 11.99 11.05
N VAL A 108 4.24 12.65 10.03
CA VAL A 108 4.83 12.67 8.69
C VAL A 108 5.30 14.08 8.37
N ARG A 109 6.54 14.20 7.90
CA ARG A 109 7.15 15.46 7.47
C ARG A 109 7.70 15.31 6.07
N LYS A 110 7.47 16.30 5.24
CA LYS A 110 8.01 16.37 3.88
C LYS A 110 8.66 17.73 3.67
N THR A 111 9.87 17.72 3.14
CA THR A 111 10.60 18.94 2.83
C THR A 111 11.12 18.90 1.41
N TYR A 112 11.02 20.04 0.72
CA TYR A 112 11.61 20.29 -0.58
C TYR A 112 12.77 21.26 -0.41
N GLN A 113 13.97 20.82 -0.71
CA GLN A 113 15.19 21.63 -0.60
C GLN A 113 15.81 21.76 -1.97
N PRO A 114 15.82 22.96 -2.60
CA PRO A 114 16.56 23.17 -3.82
C PRO A 114 18.05 22.92 -3.52
N MET A 115 18.75 22.32 -4.48
CA MET A 115 20.21 22.10 -4.36
C MET A 115 21.02 23.37 -4.60
N GLU A 116 20.38 24.40 -5.10
CA GLU A 116 20.86 25.77 -5.23
C GLU A 116 19.91 26.70 -4.45
N ASP A 117 19.93 28.00 -4.72
CA ASP A 117 19.17 28.98 -3.91
C ASP A 117 17.66 28.85 -4.08
N GLU A 118 17.18 28.41 -5.25
CA GLU A 118 15.75 28.34 -5.59
C GLU A 118 15.43 27.09 -6.41
N HIS A 119 14.13 26.71 -6.46
CA HIS A 119 13.68 25.70 -7.40
C HIS A 119 13.63 26.28 -8.80
N LYS A 120 14.41 25.71 -9.74
CA LYS A 120 14.53 26.18 -11.12
C LYS A 120 14.38 25.06 -12.15
N VAL A 121 13.99 25.44 -13.36
CA VAL A 121 14.01 24.54 -14.51
C VAL A 121 15.45 24.06 -14.76
N GLY A 122 15.61 22.73 -14.90
CA GLY A 122 16.91 22.08 -15.09
C GLY A 122 17.73 21.94 -13.82
N ARG A 123 17.20 22.30 -12.64
CA ARG A 123 17.88 22.18 -11.35
C ARG A 123 17.23 21.13 -10.46
N MET A 124 18.08 20.52 -9.63
CA MET A 124 17.66 19.46 -8.73
C MET A 124 17.08 20.01 -7.43
N THR A 125 16.06 19.34 -6.97
CA THR A 125 15.47 19.52 -5.65
C THR A 125 15.61 18.21 -4.88
N ARG A 126 16.15 18.25 -3.69
CA ARG A 126 16.14 17.15 -2.75
C ARG A 126 14.80 17.14 -2.02
N VAL A 127 14.14 15.99 -2.02
CA VAL A 127 12.94 15.75 -1.21
C VAL A 127 13.27 14.78 -0.12
N THR A 128 12.90 15.14 1.11
CA THR A 128 13.04 14.27 2.27
C THR A 128 11.65 14.02 2.84
N VAL A 129 11.29 12.74 2.97
CA VAL A 129 10.09 12.30 3.68
C VAL A 129 10.54 11.59 4.94
N GLU A 130 10.10 12.09 6.09
CA GLU A 130 10.36 11.54 7.39
C GLU A 130 9.07 11.05 8.02
N VAL A 131 9.09 9.83 8.56
CA VAL A 131 7.97 9.25 9.30
C VAL A 131 8.46 8.92 10.70
N ILE A 132 7.77 9.43 11.71
CA ILE A 132 8.04 9.14 13.11
C ILE A 132 6.81 8.44 13.67
N LEU A 133 7.02 7.24 14.19
CA LEU A 133 5.99 6.39 14.77
C LEU A 133 6.04 6.48 16.30
N PRO A 134 4.90 6.27 16.99
CA PRO A 134 4.90 6.11 18.44
C PRO A 134 5.59 4.78 18.84
N GLU A 135 5.99 4.67 20.10
CA GLU A 135 6.67 3.47 20.61
C GLU A 135 5.81 2.20 20.48
N ASP A 136 4.51 2.33 20.69
CA ASP A 136 3.53 1.26 20.62
C ASP A 136 2.96 1.05 19.21
N ALA A 137 3.55 1.64 18.18
CA ALA A 137 3.12 1.45 16.81
C ALA A 137 3.16 -0.05 16.43
N PRO A 138 2.17 -0.55 15.66
CA PRO A 138 2.13 -1.95 15.27
C PRO A 138 3.30 -2.32 14.36
N ASP A 139 3.85 -3.52 14.55
CA ASP A 139 4.81 -4.10 13.61
C ASP A 139 4.13 -4.44 12.28
N GLY A 140 4.88 -4.31 11.20
CA GLY A 140 4.40 -4.61 9.87
C GLY A 140 4.82 -3.61 8.80
N ILE A 141 4.16 -3.69 7.66
CA ILE A 141 4.45 -2.85 6.50
C ILE A 141 3.64 -1.56 6.59
N TYR A 142 4.35 -0.44 6.62
CA TYR A 142 3.79 0.89 6.45
C TYR A 142 3.89 1.26 4.98
N GLN A 143 2.77 1.60 4.36
CA GLN A 143 2.71 2.02 2.97
C GLN A 143 2.78 3.53 2.88
N ILE A 144 3.46 4.02 1.86
CA ILE A 144 3.59 5.45 1.57
C ILE A 144 3.12 5.72 0.15
N VAL A 145 2.30 6.75 0.02
CA VAL A 145 1.96 7.35 -1.27
C VAL A 145 2.36 8.81 -1.23
N ASP A 146 3.19 9.19 -2.17
CA ASP A 146 3.70 10.55 -2.28
C ASP A 146 3.53 11.07 -3.71
N SER A 147 3.24 12.36 -3.86
CA SER A 147 3.03 12.96 -5.18
C SER A 147 4.23 13.78 -5.64
N ILE A 148 4.52 13.69 -6.94
CA ILE A 148 5.50 14.53 -7.60
C ILE A 148 4.77 15.76 -8.17
N PRO A 149 5.17 17.01 -7.83
CA PRO A 149 4.58 18.21 -8.41
C PRO A 149 4.64 18.18 -9.93
N ALA A 150 3.57 18.58 -10.62
CA ALA A 150 3.45 18.46 -12.08
C ALA A 150 4.59 19.14 -12.88
N GLY A 151 5.21 20.19 -12.31
CA GLY A 151 6.38 20.86 -12.90
C GLY A 151 7.72 20.18 -12.66
N MET A 152 7.73 19.02 -12.00
CA MET A 152 8.94 18.26 -11.67
C MET A 152 8.89 16.83 -12.20
N ARG A 153 10.06 16.18 -12.26
CA ARG A 153 10.22 14.77 -12.63
C ARG A 153 11.20 14.09 -11.69
N LEU A 154 10.95 12.85 -11.37
CA LEU A 154 11.85 12.02 -10.57
C LEU A 154 13.18 11.82 -11.31
N ILE A 155 14.28 11.99 -10.60
CA ILE A 155 15.59 11.59 -11.08
C ILE A 155 15.82 10.15 -10.69
N ASN A 156 15.64 9.27 -11.66
CA ASN A 156 15.84 7.83 -11.44
C ASN A 156 17.34 7.51 -11.49
N ASN A 157 18.03 7.69 -10.37
CA ASN A 157 19.44 7.32 -10.21
C ASN A 157 19.57 6.28 -9.11
N PRO A 158 19.88 5.03 -9.44
CA PRO A 158 20.00 3.96 -8.46
C PRO A 158 21.05 4.22 -7.37
N ASN A 159 22.02 5.10 -7.62
CA ASN A 159 23.03 5.49 -6.62
C ASN A 159 22.55 6.56 -5.65
N MET A 160 21.38 7.15 -5.87
CA MET A 160 20.82 8.23 -5.05
C MET A 160 19.62 7.79 -4.18
N GLN A 161 19.17 6.54 -4.31
CA GLN A 161 17.92 6.05 -3.74
C GLN A 161 18.16 5.02 -2.63
N TYR A 162 19.16 5.09 -1.77
CA TYR A 162 19.38 3.96 -0.89
C TYR A 162 19.36 4.26 0.60
N ARG A 163 18.28 3.75 1.27
CA ARG A 163 18.38 3.12 2.59
C ARG A 163 17.70 1.74 2.52
N PRO A 164 18.31 0.66 3.06
CA PRO A 164 17.83 -0.71 2.86
C PRO A 164 16.45 -1.01 3.48
N SER A 165 15.91 -0.12 4.28
CA SER A 165 14.60 -0.28 4.95
C SER A 165 13.43 0.37 4.20
N PHE A 166 13.67 1.01 3.06
CA PHE A 166 12.68 1.82 2.36
C PHE A 166 12.70 1.51 0.86
N TRP A 167 11.55 1.24 0.27
CA TRP A 167 11.43 1.10 -1.19
C TRP A 167 10.49 2.17 -1.74
N LEU A 168 10.78 2.67 -2.94
CA LEU A 168 9.94 3.59 -3.70
C LEU A 168 9.85 3.11 -5.14
N GLN A 169 8.65 3.15 -5.68
CA GLN A 169 8.35 2.88 -7.08
C GLN A 169 7.53 4.02 -7.65
N GLU A 170 7.98 4.60 -8.77
CA GLU A 170 7.24 5.63 -9.49
C GLU A 170 6.18 4.98 -10.38
N GLU A 171 4.96 5.49 -10.28
CA GLU A 171 3.86 5.18 -11.18
C GLU A 171 3.20 6.50 -11.58
N GLU A 172 3.43 6.93 -12.83
CA GLU A 172 3.02 8.23 -13.37
C GLU A 172 3.64 9.41 -12.59
N GLN A 173 2.85 10.10 -11.75
CA GLN A 173 3.29 11.22 -10.90
C GLN A 173 3.22 10.87 -9.41
N LEU A 174 3.01 9.60 -9.09
CA LEU A 174 2.95 9.09 -7.73
C LEU A 174 4.18 8.23 -7.44
N LEU A 175 4.67 8.34 -6.22
CA LEU A 175 5.65 7.45 -5.64
C LEU A 175 4.93 6.54 -4.65
N HIS A 176 4.87 5.27 -4.98
CA HIS A 176 4.42 4.23 -4.07
C HIS A 176 5.61 3.61 -3.38
N GLY A 177 5.54 3.45 -2.09
CA GLY A 177 6.64 2.89 -1.34
C GLY A 177 6.22 2.39 0.03
N GLY A 178 7.19 2.11 0.84
CA GLY A 178 6.94 1.72 2.21
C GLY A 178 8.20 1.30 2.93
N PHE A 179 8.01 0.96 4.19
CA PHE A 179 9.05 0.42 5.06
C PHE A 179 8.44 -0.62 5.99
N TYR A 180 9.29 -1.47 6.52
CA TYR A 180 8.91 -2.48 7.49
C TYR A 180 9.35 -2.03 8.89
N ARG A 181 8.40 -1.95 9.83
CA ARG A 181 8.70 -1.80 11.24
C ARG A 181 8.72 -3.16 11.91
N HIS A 182 9.76 -3.43 12.65
CA HIS A 182 9.89 -4.64 13.44
C HIS A 182 10.51 -4.33 14.79
N THR A 183 9.78 -4.64 15.83
CA THR A 183 10.29 -4.56 17.21
C THR A 183 10.97 -5.88 17.52
N GLN A 184 12.30 -5.87 17.64
CA GLN A 184 13.02 -7.04 18.13
C GLN A 184 12.95 -7.08 19.65
N ASP A 185 12.15 -8.00 20.18
CA ASP A 185 12.14 -8.26 21.62
C ASP A 185 13.50 -8.80 22.07
N GLY A 186 14.09 -8.16 23.09
CA GLY A 186 15.27 -8.66 23.78
C GLY A 186 16.64 -8.25 23.20
N VAL A 187 16.69 -7.41 22.18
CA VAL A 187 17.94 -6.79 21.74
C VAL A 187 18.20 -5.55 22.57
N LEU A 188 19.31 -5.54 23.33
CA LEU A 188 19.80 -4.32 23.99
C LEU A 188 20.26 -3.35 22.88
N ARG A 189 19.50 -2.27 22.68
CA ARG A 189 19.88 -1.16 21.81
C ARG A 189 20.61 -0.11 22.65
N ASP A 190 21.52 0.61 22.05
CA ASP A 190 22.04 1.81 22.68
C ASP A 190 20.99 2.96 22.59
N GLU A 191 21.18 4.02 23.38
CA GLU A 191 20.21 5.13 23.46
C GLU A 191 19.97 5.78 22.07
N GLU A 192 20.98 5.84 21.20
CA GLU A 192 20.85 6.39 19.84
C GLU A 192 20.04 5.44 18.91
N GLU A 193 20.19 4.13 19.07
CA GLU A 193 19.41 3.13 18.33
C GLU A 193 17.95 3.10 18.79
N GLU A 194 17.67 3.30 20.06
CA GLU A 194 16.32 3.43 20.60
C GLU A 194 15.61 4.69 20.09
N GLU A 195 16.27 5.84 20.12
CA GLU A 195 15.70 7.11 19.64
C GLU A 195 15.39 7.08 18.13
N ASN A 196 16.18 6.33 17.36
CA ASN A 196 16.00 6.17 15.91
C ASN A 196 15.14 4.99 15.49
N ALA A 197 14.79 4.08 16.41
CA ALA A 197 14.06 2.83 16.08
C ALA A 197 12.69 3.06 15.43
N ASN A 198 12.04 4.18 15.74
CA ASN A 198 10.72 4.56 15.24
C ASN A 198 10.77 5.70 14.21
N ARG A 199 11.95 6.06 13.74
CA ARG A 199 12.16 7.13 12.78
C ARG A 199 12.63 6.56 11.44
N PHE A 200 11.83 6.77 10.42
CA PHE A 200 12.07 6.31 9.06
C PHE A 200 12.22 7.51 8.14
N GLU A 201 13.25 7.52 7.33
CA GLU A 201 13.53 8.63 6.41
C GLU A 201 13.82 8.06 5.01
N THR A 202 13.22 8.64 4.00
CA THR A 202 13.62 8.46 2.61
C THR A 202 13.96 9.78 1.97
N VAL A 203 14.92 9.71 1.03
CA VAL A 203 15.36 10.86 0.24
C VAL A 203 15.31 10.49 -1.22
N TYR A 204 14.72 11.36 -2.02
CA TYR A 204 14.74 11.27 -3.47
C TYR A 204 14.97 12.64 -4.09
N TYR A 205 15.23 12.67 -5.39
CA TYR A 205 15.58 13.89 -6.09
C TYR A 205 14.64 14.13 -7.26
N LEU A 206 14.22 15.38 -7.40
CA LEU A 206 13.38 15.84 -8.50
C LEU A 206 14.16 16.83 -9.35
N ASN A 207 13.86 16.88 -10.63
CA ASN A 207 14.34 17.91 -11.55
C ASN A 207 13.19 18.81 -11.97
N GLY A 208 13.35 20.13 -11.88
CA GLY A 208 12.41 21.10 -12.41
C GLY A 208 12.36 21.00 -13.94
N VAL A 209 11.18 20.78 -14.51
CA VAL A 209 11.02 20.67 -15.98
C VAL A 209 10.17 21.78 -16.59
N MET A 210 9.37 22.45 -15.78
CA MET A 210 8.52 23.53 -16.24
C MET A 210 8.37 24.60 -15.15
N ALA A 211 8.62 25.85 -15.50
CA ALA A 211 8.42 26.99 -14.61
C ALA A 211 6.93 27.19 -14.31
N GLY A 212 6.62 27.63 -13.10
CA GLY A 212 5.25 27.89 -12.67
C GLY A 212 5.03 27.67 -11.19
N GLU A 213 3.78 27.82 -10.77
CA GLU A 213 3.32 27.55 -9.44
C GLU A 213 2.57 26.22 -9.42
N TYR A 214 2.97 25.31 -8.55
CA TYR A 214 2.41 23.96 -8.46
C TYR A 214 1.97 23.65 -7.03
N MET A 215 0.89 22.91 -6.90
CA MET A 215 0.52 22.30 -5.64
C MET A 215 1.17 20.93 -5.57
N ALA A 216 2.05 20.75 -4.60
CA ALA A 216 2.55 19.44 -4.19
C ALA A 216 1.54 18.86 -3.20
N GLU A 217 0.90 17.78 -3.56
CA GLU A 217 -0.01 17.08 -2.65
C GLU A 217 0.77 16.48 -1.49
N GLY A 218 0.09 16.33 -0.36
CA GLY A 218 0.68 15.77 0.83
C GLY A 218 1.03 14.29 0.68
N THR A 219 2.04 13.86 1.42
CA THR A 219 2.39 12.45 1.56
C THR A 219 1.42 11.77 2.51
N VAL A 220 0.93 10.59 2.15
CA VAL A 220 0.07 9.76 2.98
C VAL A 220 0.83 8.51 3.41
N VAL A 221 0.79 8.20 4.69
CA VAL A 221 1.35 6.98 5.28
C VAL A 221 0.22 6.15 5.87
N THR A 222 0.10 4.90 5.45
CA THR A 222 -0.91 3.96 5.96
C THR A 222 -0.24 2.93 6.86
N SER A 223 -0.75 2.78 8.07
CA SER A 223 -0.29 1.76 9.02
C SER A 223 -0.77 0.35 8.62
N PRO A 224 -0.17 -0.72 9.17
CA PRO A 224 -0.66 -2.10 8.97
C PRO A 224 -2.10 -2.32 9.42
N GLN A 225 -2.61 -1.48 10.30
CA GLN A 225 -3.98 -1.53 10.83
C GLN A 225 -4.95 -0.61 10.08
N GLY A 226 -4.48 0.12 9.05
CA GLY A 226 -5.30 0.97 8.21
C GLY A 226 -5.52 2.39 8.74
N SER A 227 -4.84 2.81 9.82
CA SER A 227 -4.81 4.22 10.21
C SER A 227 -3.83 5.02 9.35
N TYR A 228 -4.01 6.33 9.29
CA TYR A 228 -3.27 7.22 8.39
C TYR A 228 -2.52 8.30 9.13
N GLY A 229 -1.28 8.56 8.69
CA GLY A 229 -0.58 9.82 8.92
C GLY A 229 -0.40 10.57 7.59
N PHE A 230 -0.38 11.90 7.60
CA PHE A 230 -0.17 12.64 6.36
C PHE A 230 0.47 14.01 6.58
N THR A 231 1.01 14.59 5.49
CA THR A 231 1.43 15.99 5.44
C THR A 231 0.41 16.83 4.69
N PRO A 232 0.26 18.12 5.03
CA PRO A 232 -0.57 19.02 4.24
C PRO A 232 0.01 19.23 2.84
N ASN A 233 -0.84 19.70 1.92
CA ASN A 233 -0.41 20.15 0.60
C ASN A 233 0.50 21.37 0.72
N GLN A 234 1.49 21.45 -0.16
CA GLN A 234 2.50 22.52 -0.17
C GLN A 234 2.59 23.18 -1.54
N LYS A 235 2.63 24.50 -1.57
CA LYS A 235 2.87 25.26 -2.81
C LYS A 235 4.38 25.28 -3.13
N ILE A 236 4.72 24.91 -4.35
CA ILE A 236 6.09 24.95 -4.89
C ILE A 236 6.11 25.91 -6.07
N VAL A 237 7.05 26.84 -6.06
CA VAL A 237 7.29 27.76 -7.18
C VAL A 237 8.58 27.35 -7.88
N ILE A 238 8.52 27.15 -9.19
CA ILE A 238 9.68 26.79 -10.02
C ILE A 238 9.98 27.97 -10.92
N GLU A 239 11.14 28.54 -10.75
CA GLU A 239 11.62 29.66 -11.55
C GLU A 239 12.13 29.19 -12.93
N PRO A 240 12.13 30.06 -13.95
CA PRO A 240 12.65 29.75 -15.29
C PRO A 240 14.11 29.32 -15.32
#